data_9da487d0295342eb07eb810f8f4656b0
#
_entry.id   9da487d0295342eb07eb810f8f4656b0
#
_cell.length_a   1.000
_cell.length_b   1.000
_cell.length_c   1.000
_cell.angle_alpha   90.00
_cell.angle_beta   90.00
_cell.angle_gamma   90.00
#
_symmetry.space_group_name_H-M   'P 1'
#
loop_
_entity.id
_entity.type
_entity.pdbx_description
1 polymer ?
#
loop_
_entity_poly.entity_id
_entity_poly.type
_entity_poly.pdbx_seq_one_letter_code
_entity_poly.pdbx_strand_id
1 'polypeptide(L)'
;MVISTSADHFFIKAGVFVRKLLIYMITGFTAWLLSYSIIHWIAFPTLTHYQKLARVMARYEYTELTLIVFLSLSLWLFYFQFSRKKISVIYLYLVYSVYLFLLFVVLFAKASHYHSLSLDPFDFFVKDKRIIMEAFLNVLYFIPLGALYGLKTRIAEFVFASLITIIGIETLQYVFYVGTFAISDILLNWLGCIIGYWICRFLRSQMKVI
;
A
#
# COMPACT_ATOMS: atom_id res chain seq x y z
N MET A 1 51.67 28.81 5.60
CA MET A 1 51.00 28.07 4.51
C MET A 1 50.13 26.92 5.03
N VAL A 2 49.48 27.04 6.21
CA VAL A 2 48.70 25.97 6.84
C VAL A 2 47.24 26.41 7.14
N ILE A 3 46.89 27.69 6.88
CA ILE A 3 45.55 28.21 7.23
C ILE A 3 44.49 27.95 6.13
N SER A 4 44.94 27.67 4.88
CA SER A 4 44.04 27.41 3.74
C SER A 4 43.26 26.10 3.86
N THR A 5 43.81 25.05 4.43
CA THR A 5 43.21 23.72 4.46
C THR A 5 42.03 23.54 5.42
N SER A 6 41.92 24.32 6.50
CA SER A 6 40.82 24.23 7.46
C SER A 6 39.54 24.90 6.92
N ALA A 7 39.65 26.04 6.28
CA ALA A 7 38.52 26.75 5.69
C ALA A 7 37.94 25.97 4.51
N ASP A 8 38.78 25.43 3.63
CA ASP A 8 38.33 24.60 2.49
C ASP A 8 37.59 23.37 2.94
N HIS A 9 38.07 22.71 4.02
CA HIS A 9 37.41 21.53 4.60
C HIS A 9 36.02 21.89 5.23
N PHE A 10 35.89 23.09 5.83
CA PHE A 10 34.63 23.59 6.33
C PHE A 10 33.61 23.85 5.22
N PHE A 11 34.03 24.55 4.13
CA PHE A 11 33.15 24.83 3.00
C PHE A 11 32.71 23.56 2.27
N ILE A 12 33.59 22.57 2.12
CA ILE A 12 33.24 21.26 1.54
C ILE A 12 32.20 20.53 2.41
N LYS A 13 32.38 20.48 3.73
CA LYS A 13 31.41 19.86 4.67
C LYS A 13 30.08 20.60 4.64
N ALA A 14 30.07 21.92 4.63
CA ALA A 14 28.87 22.74 4.55
C ALA A 14 28.11 22.48 3.24
N GLY A 15 28.81 22.42 2.10
CA GLY A 15 28.21 22.11 0.81
C GLY A 15 27.59 20.70 0.76
N VAL A 16 28.27 19.69 1.32
CA VAL A 16 27.73 18.33 1.43
C VAL A 16 26.49 18.29 2.34
N PHE A 17 26.51 19.03 3.44
CA PHE A 17 25.34 19.12 4.34
C PHE A 17 24.15 19.78 3.66
N VAL A 18 24.34 20.92 2.99
CA VAL A 18 23.26 21.63 2.27
C VAL A 18 22.69 20.74 1.17
N ARG A 19 23.54 20.05 0.40
CA ARG A 19 23.08 19.12 -0.64
C ARG A 19 22.23 17.97 -0.05
N LYS A 20 22.62 17.38 1.07
CA LYS A 20 21.83 16.34 1.76
C LYS A 20 20.49 16.90 2.22
N LEU A 21 20.47 18.07 2.83
CA LEU A 21 19.25 18.74 3.29
C LEU A 21 18.28 18.99 2.14
N LEU A 22 18.77 19.51 1.01
CA LEU A 22 17.97 19.72 -0.20
C LEU A 22 17.36 18.40 -0.72
N ILE A 23 18.13 17.32 -0.76
CA ILE A 23 17.64 16.00 -1.18
C ILE A 23 16.51 15.54 -0.25
N TYR A 24 16.65 15.68 1.07
CA TYR A 24 15.60 15.30 2.02
C TYR A 24 14.35 16.17 1.88
N MET A 25 14.48 17.45 1.66
CA MET A 25 13.34 18.36 1.43
C MET A 25 12.61 18.00 0.12
N ILE A 26 13.33 17.81 -0.97
CA ILE A 26 12.75 17.46 -2.28
C ILE A 26 12.03 16.11 -2.18
N THR A 27 12.67 15.10 -1.60
CA THR A 27 12.06 13.76 -1.48
C THR A 27 10.88 13.73 -0.51
N GLY A 28 10.91 14.52 0.56
CA GLY A 28 9.77 14.72 1.45
C GLY A 28 8.60 15.38 0.75
N PHE A 29 8.86 16.42 -0.03
CA PHE A 29 7.84 17.12 -0.80
C PHE A 29 7.23 16.23 -1.90
N THR A 30 8.07 15.46 -2.62
CA THR A 30 7.55 14.50 -3.62
C THR A 30 6.74 13.39 -2.98
N ALA A 31 7.14 12.86 -1.82
CA ALA A 31 6.35 11.89 -1.06
C ALA A 31 4.99 12.46 -0.64
N TRP A 32 4.96 13.72 -0.20
CA TRP A 32 3.72 14.41 0.15
C TRP A 32 2.80 14.61 -1.07
N LEU A 33 3.31 15.06 -2.21
CA LEU A 33 2.54 15.22 -3.44
C LEU A 33 1.94 13.90 -3.93
N LEU A 34 2.73 12.83 -3.93
CA LEU A 34 2.27 11.48 -4.30
C LEU A 34 1.17 11.00 -3.35
N SER A 35 1.37 11.16 -2.05
CA SER A 35 0.39 10.76 -1.04
C SER A 35 -0.91 11.55 -1.15
N TYR A 36 -0.81 12.86 -1.35
CA TYR A 36 -1.97 13.70 -1.61
C TYR A 36 -2.74 13.23 -2.84
N SER A 37 -2.04 12.97 -3.95
CA SER A 37 -2.69 12.52 -5.18
C SER A 37 -3.38 11.16 -5.00
N ILE A 38 -2.71 10.19 -4.36
CA ILE A 38 -3.26 8.85 -4.12
C ILE A 38 -4.48 8.93 -3.19
N ILE A 39 -4.37 9.65 -2.09
CA ILE A 39 -5.45 9.71 -1.10
C ILE A 39 -6.62 10.53 -1.65
N HIS A 40 -6.38 11.74 -2.14
CA HIS A 40 -7.43 12.65 -2.58
C HIS A 40 -8.18 12.15 -3.83
N TRP A 41 -7.48 11.62 -4.82
CA TRP A 41 -8.09 11.22 -6.09
C TRP A 41 -8.53 9.77 -6.16
N ILE A 42 -7.95 8.87 -5.34
CA ILE A 42 -8.23 7.43 -5.42
C ILE A 42 -8.85 6.92 -4.12
N ALA A 43 -8.14 7.02 -3.00
CA ALA A 43 -8.56 6.36 -1.77
C ALA A 43 -9.78 7.02 -1.13
N PHE A 44 -9.77 8.35 -0.96
CA PHE A 44 -10.84 9.07 -0.29
C PHE A 44 -12.19 8.98 -1.04
N PRO A 45 -12.27 9.20 -2.36
CA PRO A 45 -13.52 9.01 -3.11
C PRO A 45 -14.04 7.58 -3.04
N THR A 46 -13.12 6.60 -3.11
CA THR A 46 -13.49 5.17 -3.01
C THR A 46 -14.06 4.84 -1.64
N LEU A 47 -13.42 5.29 -0.56
CA LEU A 47 -13.88 5.05 0.80
C LEU A 47 -15.22 5.75 1.10
N THR A 48 -15.40 6.99 0.61
CA THR A 48 -16.65 7.75 0.80
C THR A 48 -17.81 7.23 -0.02
N HIS A 49 -17.54 6.45 -1.07
CA HIS A 49 -18.59 5.79 -1.83
C HIS A 49 -19.38 4.78 -0.97
N TYR A 50 -18.77 4.19 0.04
CA TYR A 50 -19.42 3.25 0.96
C TYR A 50 -20.10 4.01 2.12
N GLN A 51 -21.44 3.98 2.19
CA GLN A 51 -22.22 4.74 3.16
C GLN A 51 -21.81 4.58 4.62
N LYS A 52 -21.36 3.37 5.03
CA LYS A 52 -20.87 3.14 6.39
C LYS A 52 -19.57 3.86 6.65
N LEU A 53 -18.62 3.78 5.72
CA LEU A 53 -17.34 4.48 5.81
C LEU A 53 -17.51 5.98 5.71
N ALA A 54 -18.33 6.47 4.77
CA ALA A 54 -18.64 7.88 4.63
C ALA A 54 -19.14 8.50 5.95
N ARG A 55 -20.05 7.79 6.67
CA ARG A 55 -20.55 8.24 7.99
C ARG A 55 -19.46 8.28 9.07
N VAL A 56 -18.56 7.29 9.09
CA VAL A 56 -17.44 7.27 10.03
C VAL A 56 -16.45 8.39 9.71
N MET A 57 -16.12 8.57 8.44
CA MET A 57 -15.18 9.59 7.98
C MET A 57 -15.73 11.01 8.18
N ALA A 58 -17.03 11.23 7.97
CA ALA A 58 -17.70 12.50 8.26
C ALA A 58 -17.67 12.89 9.75
N ARG A 59 -17.54 11.92 10.66
CA ARG A 59 -17.40 12.18 12.09
C ARG A 59 -16.00 12.69 12.47
N TYR A 60 -14.99 12.38 11.66
CA TYR A 60 -13.59 12.75 11.92
C TYR A 60 -13.09 13.66 10.80
N GLU A 61 -13.18 14.95 11.02
CA GLU A 61 -12.88 16.02 10.06
C GLU A 61 -11.48 15.90 9.43
N TYR A 62 -10.51 15.37 10.19
CA TYR A 62 -9.11 15.24 9.76
C TYR A 62 -8.73 13.88 9.19
N THR A 63 -9.70 13.01 8.85
CA THR A 63 -9.39 11.65 8.36
C THR A 63 -8.55 11.67 7.09
N GLU A 64 -8.92 12.49 6.11
CA GLU A 64 -8.16 12.61 4.86
C GLU A 64 -6.73 13.08 5.11
N LEU A 65 -6.57 14.15 5.91
CA LEU A 65 -5.26 14.68 6.28
C LEU A 65 -4.40 13.64 7.01
N THR A 66 -4.99 12.88 7.93
CA THR A 66 -4.29 11.83 8.68
C THR A 66 -3.76 10.74 7.74
N LEU A 67 -4.57 10.31 6.77
CA LEU A 67 -4.16 9.32 5.76
C LEU A 67 -3.04 9.86 4.87
N ILE A 68 -3.13 11.14 4.44
CA ILE A 68 -2.09 11.79 3.64
C ILE A 68 -0.78 11.85 4.42
N VAL A 69 -0.81 12.29 5.67
CA VAL A 69 0.39 12.40 6.52
C VAL A 69 1.00 11.02 6.77
N PHE A 70 0.18 10.02 7.10
CA PHE A 70 0.67 8.66 7.32
C PHE A 70 1.34 8.08 6.07
N LEU A 71 0.69 8.17 4.91
CA LEU A 71 1.25 7.65 3.65
C LEU A 71 2.51 8.42 3.26
N SER A 72 2.52 9.75 3.43
CA SER A 72 3.65 10.63 3.15
C SER A 72 4.88 10.26 3.98
N LEU A 73 4.71 10.10 5.28
CA LEU A 73 5.78 9.68 6.18
C LEU A 73 6.26 8.26 5.84
N SER A 74 5.33 7.35 5.52
CA SER A 74 5.67 5.97 5.15
C SER A 74 6.52 5.94 3.88
N LEU A 75 6.12 6.66 2.82
CA LEU A 75 6.87 6.72 1.56
C LEU A 75 8.23 7.40 1.74
N TRP A 76 8.29 8.48 2.50
CA TRP A 76 9.53 9.20 2.76
C TRP A 76 10.53 8.36 3.58
N LEU A 77 10.07 7.71 4.63
CA LEU A 77 10.87 6.79 5.42
C LEU A 77 11.33 5.57 4.61
N PHE A 78 10.46 5.05 3.72
CA PHE A 78 10.83 3.99 2.80
C PHE A 78 11.96 4.42 1.87
N TYR A 79 11.84 5.59 1.23
CA TYR A 79 12.89 6.13 0.38
C TYR A 79 14.23 6.28 1.13
N PHE A 80 14.19 6.78 2.36
CA PHE A 80 15.38 6.95 3.19
C PHE A 80 16.05 5.62 3.53
N GLN A 81 15.27 4.60 3.85
CA GLN A 81 15.77 3.26 4.13
C GLN A 81 16.27 2.56 2.85
N PHE A 82 15.56 2.75 1.74
CA PHE A 82 15.95 2.25 0.44
C PHE A 82 17.30 2.82 -0.02
N SER A 83 17.50 4.14 0.14
CA SER A 83 18.77 4.82 -0.19
C SER A 83 19.95 4.28 0.64
N ARG A 84 19.68 3.79 1.85
CA ARG A 84 20.69 3.16 2.72
C ARG A 84 20.82 1.64 2.51
N LYS A 85 20.03 1.06 1.61
CA LYS A 85 19.94 -0.39 1.37
C LYS A 85 19.65 -1.20 2.65
N LYS A 86 18.96 -0.60 3.61
CA LYS A 86 18.61 -1.20 4.91
C LYS A 86 17.17 -0.85 5.24
N ILE A 87 16.35 -1.86 5.52
CA ILE A 87 14.97 -1.68 5.93
C ILE A 87 14.77 -2.15 7.37
N SER A 88 14.16 -1.31 8.19
CA SER A 88 13.91 -1.62 9.60
C SER A 88 12.70 -2.54 9.74
N VAL A 89 12.85 -3.59 10.54
CA VAL A 89 11.74 -4.49 10.91
C VAL A 89 10.62 -3.73 11.61
N ILE A 90 10.96 -2.78 12.50
CA ILE A 90 9.96 -1.96 13.20
C ILE A 90 9.13 -1.14 12.21
N TYR A 91 9.78 -0.53 11.21
CA TYR A 91 9.08 0.19 10.15
C TYR A 91 8.10 -0.71 9.40
N LEU A 92 8.53 -1.92 9.02
CA LEU A 92 7.67 -2.90 8.34
C LEU A 92 6.45 -3.27 9.21
N TYR A 93 6.66 -3.57 10.50
CA TYR A 93 5.54 -3.89 11.40
C TYR A 93 4.54 -2.75 11.49
N LEU A 94 4.99 -1.50 11.66
CA LEU A 94 4.10 -0.34 11.76
C LEU A 94 3.28 -0.13 10.47
N VAL A 95 3.95 -0.12 9.33
CA VAL A 95 3.28 0.10 8.03
C VAL A 95 2.31 -1.04 7.71
N TYR A 96 2.72 -2.28 7.91
CA TYR A 96 1.85 -3.43 7.63
C TYR A 96 0.71 -3.56 8.62
N SER A 97 0.86 -3.20 9.89
CA SER A 97 -0.25 -3.19 10.86
C SER A 97 -1.36 -2.23 10.42
N VAL A 98 -0.99 -1.00 10.03
CA VAL A 98 -1.96 -0.03 9.51
C VAL A 98 -2.55 -0.49 8.19
N TYR A 99 -1.73 -1.00 7.28
CA TYR A 99 -2.21 -1.53 6.01
C TYR A 99 -3.22 -2.67 6.19
N LEU A 100 -2.93 -3.68 7.00
CA LEU A 100 -3.82 -4.81 7.24
C LEU A 100 -5.13 -4.37 7.91
N PHE A 101 -5.05 -3.40 8.83
CA PHE A 101 -6.26 -2.81 9.42
C PHE A 101 -7.10 -2.09 8.35
N LEU A 102 -6.51 -1.27 7.51
CA LEU A 102 -7.23 -0.56 6.44
C LEU A 102 -7.79 -1.55 5.41
N LEU A 103 -7.03 -2.58 5.04
CA LEU A 103 -7.49 -3.64 4.15
C LEU A 103 -8.74 -4.32 4.74
N PHE A 104 -8.68 -4.71 6.01
CA PHE A 104 -9.83 -5.29 6.70
C PHE A 104 -11.04 -4.36 6.67
N VAL A 105 -10.85 -3.06 6.99
CA VAL A 105 -11.93 -2.07 6.95
C VAL A 105 -12.54 -1.97 5.55
N VAL A 106 -11.73 -1.87 4.50
CA VAL A 106 -12.22 -1.77 3.11
C VAL A 106 -12.99 -3.02 2.71
N LEU A 107 -12.47 -4.21 3.00
CA LEU A 107 -13.09 -5.47 2.62
C LEU A 107 -14.43 -5.72 3.32
N PHE A 108 -14.56 -5.36 4.61
CA PHE A 108 -15.74 -5.67 5.41
C PHE A 108 -16.73 -4.52 5.60
N ALA A 109 -16.35 -3.28 5.26
CA ALA A 109 -17.25 -2.13 5.28
C ALA A 109 -17.97 -1.88 3.95
N LYS A 110 -17.59 -2.62 2.89
CA LYS A 110 -18.01 -2.40 1.50
C LYS A 110 -19.52 -2.53 1.28
N ALA A 111 -20.18 -3.51 1.89
CA ALA A 111 -21.59 -3.77 1.64
C ALA A 111 -22.44 -3.90 2.90
N SER A 112 -23.74 -3.65 2.78
CA SER A 112 -24.74 -3.98 3.79
C SER A 112 -25.75 -4.95 3.18
N HIS A 113 -25.83 -6.17 3.75
CA HIS A 113 -26.82 -7.18 3.39
C HIS A 113 -26.86 -7.61 1.91
N TYR A 114 -25.71 -7.64 1.27
CA TYR A 114 -25.57 -8.15 -0.08
C TYR A 114 -24.90 -9.52 -0.07
N HIS A 115 -25.51 -10.48 -0.75
CA HIS A 115 -25.06 -11.86 -0.78
C HIS A 115 -25.35 -12.44 -2.16
N SER A 116 -24.34 -12.73 -2.91
CA SER A 116 -24.46 -13.38 -4.21
C SER A 116 -23.26 -14.27 -4.50
N LEU A 117 -23.42 -15.16 -5.46
CA LEU A 117 -22.36 -16.04 -5.96
C LEU A 117 -22.15 -15.75 -7.44
N SER A 118 -20.93 -15.39 -7.82
CA SER A 118 -20.52 -15.24 -9.21
C SER A 118 -19.43 -16.24 -9.55
N LEU A 119 -19.71 -17.14 -10.48
CA LEU A 119 -18.77 -18.14 -10.95
C LEU A 119 -18.08 -17.71 -12.25
N ASP A 120 -18.45 -16.57 -12.83
CA ASP A 120 -17.81 -16.04 -14.03
C ASP A 120 -16.46 -15.42 -13.68
N PRO A 121 -15.33 -15.97 -14.20
CA PRO A 121 -14.01 -15.43 -13.92
C PRO A 121 -13.70 -14.10 -14.62
N PHE A 122 -14.56 -13.67 -15.56
CA PHE A 122 -14.35 -12.50 -16.42
C PHE A 122 -15.49 -11.49 -16.36
N ASP A 123 -16.30 -11.50 -15.32
CA ASP A 123 -17.42 -10.57 -15.14
C ASP A 123 -17.03 -9.09 -15.10
N PHE A 124 -15.74 -8.80 -14.88
CA PHE A 124 -15.18 -7.44 -14.93
C PHE A 124 -14.92 -6.92 -16.36
N PHE A 125 -15.00 -7.75 -17.40
CA PHE A 125 -14.88 -7.32 -18.80
C PHE A 125 -16.17 -6.69 -19.33
N VAL A 126 -16.65 -5.66 -18.65
CA VAL A 126 -17.84 -4.92 -19.03
C VAL A 126 -17.45 -3.48 -19.34
N LYS A 127 -18.19 -2.80 -20.22
CA LYS A 127 -17.94 -1.37 -20.56
C LYS A 127 -18.33 -0.38 -19.43
N ASP A 128 -18.55 -0.87 -18.21
CA ASP A 128 -18.86 -0.02 -17.05
C ASP A 128 -17.58 0.40 -16.34
N LYS A 129 -17.31 1.70 -16.32
CA LYS A 129 -16.14 2.28 -15.66
C LYS A 129 -16.06 1.95 -14.16
N ARG A 130 -17.19 1.71 -13.50
CA ARG A 130 -17.23 1.37 -12.07
C ARG A 130 -16.68 -0.03 -11.83
N ILE A 131 -17.12 -1.00 -12.63
CA ILE A 131 -16.68 -2.39 -12.54
C ILE A 131 -15.17 -2.49 -12.85
N ILE A 132 -14.70 -1.77 -13.88
CA ILE A 132 -13.28 -1.71 -14.22
C ILE A 132 -12.46 -1.09 -13.06
N MET A 133 -12.98 -0.03 -12.43
CA MET A 133 -12.32 0.60 -11.28
C MET A 133 -12.27 -0.34 -10.07
N GLU A 134 -13.36 -1.05 -9.78
CA GLU A 134 -13.39 -2.05 -8.70
C GLU A 134 -12.40 -3.18 -8.95
N ALA A 135 -12.32 -3.70 -10.18
CA ALA A 135 -11.34 -4.71 -10.58
C ALA A 135 -9.91 -4.21 -10.39
N PHE A 136 -9.62 -2.98 -10.81
CA PHE A 136 -8.31 -2.35 -10.60
C PHE A 136 -7.97 -2.21 -9.11
N LEU A 137 -8.93 -1.79 -8.30
CA LEU A 137 -8.75 -1.63 -6.85
C LEU A 137 -8.51 -2.97 -6.15
N ASN A 138 -9.17 -4.04 -6.57
CA ASN A 138 -8.94 -5.37 -6.05
C ASN A 138 -7.47 -5.78 -6.26
N VAL A 139 -6.93 -5.59 -7.46
CA VAL A 139 -5.49 -5.82 -7.69
C VAL A 139 -4.62 -4.94 -6.79
N LEU A 140 -4.92 -3.64 -6.74
CA LEU A 140 -4.09 -2.65 -6.02
C LEU A 140 -4.04 -2.91 -4.51
N TYR A 141 -5.17 -3.25 -3.90
CA TYR A 141 -5.25 -3.51 -2.47
C TYR A 141 -4.45 -4.73 -2.03
N PHE A 142 -4.27 -5.71 -2.90
CA PHE A 142 -3.56 -6.95 -2.57
C PHE A 142 -2.07 -6.95 -2.93
N ILE A 143 -1.56 -5.90 -3.62
CA ILE A 143 -0.12 -5.75 -3.88
C ILE A 143 0.71 -5.74 -2.57
N PRO A 144 0.37 -4.96 -1.53
CA PRO A 144 1.16 -4.96 -0.31
C PRO A 144 1.08 -6.30 0.45
N LEU A 145 -0.06 -7.02 0.38
CA LEU A 145 -0.19 -8.36 0.96
C LEU A 145 0.77 -9.34 0.29
N GLY A 146 0.83 -9.33 -1.04
CA GLY A 146 1.80 -10.12 -1.78
C GLY A 146 3.25 -9.78 -1.44
N ALA A 147 3.56 -8.49 -1.27
CA ALA A 147 4.87 -8.04 -0.84
C ALA A 147 5.23 -8.55 0.58
N LEU A 148 4.26 -8.64 1.49
CA LEU A 148 4.46 -9.22 2.82
C LEU A 148 4.90 -10.68 2.74
N TYR A 149 4.24 -11.49 1.91
CA TYR A 149 4.66 -12.87 1.65
C TYR A 149 6.06 -12.93 1.04
N GLY A 150 6.39 -12.03 0.09
CA GLY A 150 7.70 -11.95 -0.56
C GLY A 150 8.89 -11.75 0.40
N LEU A 151 8.64 -11.30 1.63
CA LEU A 151 9.69 -11.09 2.63
C LEU A 151 10.36 -12.40 3.09
N LYS A 152 9.61 -13.50 3.22
CA LYS A 152 10.14 -14.74 3.83
C LYS A 152 9.80 -16.02 3.10
N THR A 153 8.67 -16.10 2.36
CA THR A 153 8.16 -17.36 1.80
C THR A 153 8.89 -17.79 0.52
N ARG A 154 8.90 -19.09 0.28
CA ARG A 154 9.24 -19.68 -1.03
C ARG A 154 8.03 -19.58 -1.97
N ILE A 155 8.24 -19.75 -3.28
CA ILE A 155 7.16 -19.62 -4.27
C ILE A 155 5.99 -20.56 -3.96
N ALA A 156 6.25 -21.82 -3.65
CA ALA A 156 5.20 -22.79 -3.33
C ALA A 156 4.40 -22.39 -2.07
N GLU A 157 5.09 -21.95 -1.01
CA GLU A 157 4.45 -21.47 0.22
C GLU A 157 3.62 -20.20 -0.06
N PHE A 158 4.14 -19.29 -0.89
CA PHE A 158 3.44 -18.09 -1.31
C PHE A 158 2.13 -18.42 -2.05
N VAL A 159 2.19 -19.27 -3.06
CA VAL A 159 1.00 -19.66 -3.85
C VAL A 159 -0.06 -20.24 -2.92
N PHE A 160 0.31 -21.19 -2.06
CA PHE A 160 -0.63 -21.86 -1.18
C PHE A 160 -1.20 -20.90 -0.12
N ALA A 161 -0.35 -20.13 0.56
CA ALA A 161 -0.77 -19.21 1.59
C ALA A 161 -1.64 -18.07 1.04
N SER A 162 -1.26 -17.47 -0.10
CA SER A 162 -2.02 -16.38 -0.70
C SER A 162 -3.40 -16.83 -1.17
N LEU A 163 -3.50 -17.99 -1.83
CA LEU A 163 -4.79 -18.54 -2.26
C LEU A 163 -5.70 -18.86 -1.09
N ILE A 164 -5.20 -19.53 -0.03
CA ILE A 164 -6.00 -19.80 1.18
C ILE A 164 -6.48 -18.49 1.81
N THR A 165 -5.61 -17.48 1.91
CA THR A 165 -5.97 -16.19 2.50
C THR A 165 -7.08 -15.51 1.68
N ILE A 166 -6.94 -15.46 0.35
CA ILE A 166 -7.92 -14.80 -0.53
C ILE A 166 -9.26 -15.55 -0.51
N ILE A 167 -9.23 -16.88 -0.68
CA ILE A 167 -10.47 -17.69 -0.59
C ILE A 167 -11.12 -17.54 0.77
N GLY A 168 -10.34 -17.49 1.85
CA GLY A 168 -10.83 -17.25 3.20
C GLY A 168 -11.52 -15.88 3.32
N ILE A 169 -10.95 -14.82 2.76
CA ILE A 169 -11.55 -13.48 2.75
C ILE A 169 -12.87 -13.49 1.99
N GLU A 170 -12.91 -14.03 0.75
CA GLU A 170 -14.13 -14.12 -0.05
C GLU A 170 -15.22 -14.95 0.65
N THR A 171 -14.83 -16.07 1.27
CA THR A 171 -15.76 -16.90 2.06
C THR A 171 -16.33 -16.13 3.25
N LEU A 172 -15.48 -15.37 3.98
CA LEU A 172 -15.94 -14.56 5.10
C LEU A 172 -16.89 -13.45 4.64
N GLN A 173 -16.59 -12.77 3.53
CA GLN A 173 -17.46 -11.73 2.95
C GLN A 173 -18.83 -12.32 2.58
N TYR A 174 -18.83 -13.51 1.99
CA TYR A 174 -20.05 -14.23 1.64
C TYR A 174 -20.86 -14.63 2.89
N VAL A 175 -20.22 -15.26 3.87
CA VAL A 175 -20.88 -15.73 5.11
C VAL A 175 -21.45 -14.57 5.95
N PHE A 176 -20.74 -13.45 6.01
CA PHE A 176 -21.19 -12.27 6.76
C PHE A 176 -22.14 -11.35 5.99
N TYR A 177 -22.57 -11.72 4.79
CA TYR A 177 -23.46 -10.90 3.95
C TYR A 177 -22.91 -9.49 3.65
N VAL A 178 -21.60 -9.40 3.44
CA VAL A 178 -20.91 -8.14 3.16
C VAL A 178 -20.27 -8.09 1.75
N GLY A 179 -20.54 -9.09 0.92
CA GLY A 179 -20.02 -9.14 -0.44
C GLY A 179 -20.52 -10.34 -1.25
N THR A 180 -20.07 -10.38 -2.50
CA THR A 180 -20.25 -11.49 -3.42
C THR A 180 -19.06 -12.43 -3.28
N PHE A 181 -19.30 -13.76 -3.25
CA PHE A 181 -18.22 -14.69 -3.52
C PHE A 181 -18.01 -14.75 -5.03
N ALA A 182 -16.96 -14.13 -5.53
CA ALA A 182 -16.68 -14.02 -6.96
C ALA A 182 -15.34 -14.64 -7.34
N ILE A 183 -15.35 -15.51 -8.35
CA ILE A 183 -14.10 -16.10 -8.88
C ILE A 183 -13.21 -15.02 -9.49
N SER A 184 -13.80 -14.03 -10.16
CA SER A 184 -13.10 -12.86 -10.70
C SER A 184 -12.33 -12.09 -9.61
N ASP A 185 -12.94 -11.85 -8.45
CA ASP A 185 -12.29 -11.17 -7.32
C ASP A 185 -11.12 -11.98 -6.77
N ILE A 186 -11.27 -13.30 -6.65
CA ILE A 186 -10.18 -14.20 -6.26
C ILE A 186 -8.99 -14.06 -7.21
N LEU A 187 -9.25 -14.06 -8.52
CA LEU A 187 -8.19 -13.95 -9.54
C LEU A 187 -7.50 -12.58 -9.52
N LEU A 188 -8.27 -11.50 -9.40
CA LEU A 188 -7.74 -10.13 -9.34
C LEU A 188 -6.93 -9.89 -8.06
N ASN A 189 -7.44 -10.32 -6.92
CA ASN A 189 -6.75 -10.25 -5.64
C ASN A 189 -5.44 -11.05 -5.67
N TRP A 190 -5.48 -12.24 -6.28
CA TRP A 190 -4.28 -13.08 -6.44
C TRP A 190 -3.27 -12.48 -7.40
N LEU A 191 -3.71 -11.87 -8.50
CA LEU A 191 -2.85 -11.12 -9.42
C LEU A 191 -2.12 -9.98 -8.67
N GLY A 192 -2.82 -9.25 -7.81
CA GLY A 192 -2.22 -8.24 -6.94
C GLY A 192 -1.14 -8.83 -6.03
N CYS A 193 -1.42 -9.98 -5.40
CA CYS A 193 -0.43 -10.69 -4.58
C CYS A 193 0.80 -11.12 -5.39
N ILE A 194 0.63 -11.63 -6.62
CA ILE A 194 1.75 -12.02 -7.50
C ILE A 194 2.64 -10.81 -7.79
N ILE A 195 2.04 -9.70 -8.20
CA ILE A 195 2.78 -8.46 -8.47
C ILE A 195 3.57 -8.03 -7.24
N GLY A 196 2.93 -7.97 -6.08
CA GLY A 196 3.54 -7.58 -4.81
C GLY A 196 4.69 -8.51 -4.40
N TYR A 197 4.50 -9.82 -4.52
CA TYR A 197 5.52 -10.82 -4.24
C TYR A 197 6.80 -10.59 -5.05
N TRP A 198 6.67 -10.43 -6.37
CA TRP A 198 7.81 -10.20 -7.25
C TRP A 198 8.49 -8.86 -7.00
N ILE A 199 7.73 -7.79 -6.78
CA ILE A 199 8.27 -6.47 -6.39
C ILE A 199 9.12 -6.62 -5.12
N CYS A 200 8.59 -7.29 -4.09
CA CYS A 200 9.32 -7.47 -2.83
C CYS A 200 10.58 -8.32 -3.01
N ARG A 201 10.51 -9.40 -3.78
CA ARG A 201 11.68 -10.25 -4.08
C ARG A 201 12.77 -9.47 -4.80
N PHE A 202 12.41 -8.63 -5.76
CA PHE A 202 13.35 -7.75 -6.44
C PHE A 202 13.97 -6.73 -5.49
N LEU A 203 13.15 -6.03 -4.69
CA LEU A 203 13.64 -5.05 -3.72
C LEU A 203 14.53 -5.70 -2.64
N ARG A 204 14.15 -6.87 -2.14
CA ARG A 204 14.92 -7.61 -1.14
C ARG A 204 16.32 -8.01 -1.63
N SER A 205 16.48 -8.28 -2.92
CA SER A 205 17.82 -8.55 -3.49
C SER A 205 18.75 -7.34 -3.38
N GLN A 206 18.19 -6.14 -3.24
CA GLN A 206 18.90 -4.87 -3.15
C GLN A 206 19.10 -4.35 -1.72
N MET A 207 18.35 -4.89 -0.74
CA MET A 207 18.29 -4.36 0.63
C MET A 207 18.51 -5.43 1.68
N LYS A 208 19.07 -5.01 2.83
CA LYS A 208 19.16 -5.84 4.04
C LYS A 208 18.04 -5.44 5.01
N VAL A 209 17.32 -6.44 5.52
CA VAL A 209 16.35 -6.26 6.62
C VAL A 209 17.14 -6.31 7.93
N ILE A 210 16.99 -5.29 8.78
CA ILE A 210 17.69 -5.11 10.07
C ILE A 210 16.69 -4.85 11.19
#